data_bcc57b37fac46edddfdd34d54b5f7cb8
#
_entry.id   bcc57b37fac46edddfdd34d54b5f7cb8
#
_cell.length_a   1.000
_cell.length_b   1.000
_cell.length_c   1.000
_cell.angle_alpha   90.00
_cell.angle_beta   90.00
_cell.angle_gamma   90.00
#
_symmetry.space_group_name_H-M   'P 1'
#
loop_
_entity.id
_entity.type
_entity.pdbx_description
1 polymer ?
#
loop_
_entity_poly.entity_id
_entity_poly.type
_entity_poly.pdbx_seq_one_letter_code
_entity_poly.pdbx_strand_id
1 'polypeptide(L)'
;SGVTRPTTVPVMSESHELVVTWTSPDRPGLVHAVTGACAQVGGNLTECQQFTSTDTGNFFIRLQVESASSRADLESAVSELAGKCNATVHVDELGRPVRTLILASKASHCLSHLLFNRDAGRLPIDVVQVMANHPDLADLTAFHKVPFRWQKVDRESKTSFEQEVLRTVGDLDVELVVLARYMQILSPELCEQLSGRCINIHHSFLPGFKGANPYRQAHSRGVKLIGATAHFVTVDLDEGPIIEQRVQRVNHSQTVAQLTAVGQDTESATLNEAVRLFAEHRTFLDGMRTVILQ
;
A
#
# COMPACT_ATOMS: atom_id res chain seq x y z
N SER A 1 31.38 -26.67 52.43
CA SER A 1 30.23 -27.10 51.62
C SER A 1 29.48 -25.87 51.19
N GLY A 2 29.83 -25.34 50.02
CA GLY A 2 29.13 -24.23 49.40
C GLY A 2 28.20 -24.78 48.31
N VAL A 3 26.90 -24.69 48.53
CA VAL A 3 25.88 -25.03 47.55
C VAL A 3 25.66 -23.77 46.67
N THR A 4 26.20 -23.78 45.47
CA THR A 4 25.89 -22.81 44.44
C THR A 4 24.45 -23.10 43.94
N ARG A 5 23.53 -22.17 44.19
CA ARG A 5 22.21 -22.15 43.55
C ARG A 5 22.37 -21.90 42.03
N PRO A 6 21.71 -22.65 41.17
CA PRO A 6 21.69 -22.32 39.75
C PRO A 6 20.96 -20.99 39.55
N THR A 7 21.61 -20.04 38.91
CA THR A 7 21.00 -18.81 38.41
C THR A 7 20.07 -19.21 37.29
N THR A 8 18.77 -19.24 37.52
CA THR A 8 17.75 -19.33 36.47
C THR A 8 17.87 -18.09 35.61
N VAL A 9 18.37 -18.27 34.39
CA VAL A 9 18.27 -17.26 33.33
C VAL A 9 16.75 -17.04 33.09
N PRO A 10 16.23 -15.82 33.18
CA PRO A 10 14.83 -15.59 32.88
C PRO A 10 14.61 -16.00 31.41
N VAL A 11 13.68 -16.90 31.17
CA VAL A 11 13.14 -17.16 29.82
C VAL A 11 12.52 -15.84 29.40
N MET A 12 13.14 -15.18 28.42
CA MET A 12 12.53 -14.00 27.79
C MET A 12 11.20 -14.49 27.20
N SER A 13 10.09 -13.97 27.69
CA SER A 13 8.79 -14.15 27.04
C SER A 13 8.93 -13.62 25.63
N GLU A 14 8.49 -14.39 24.64
CA GLU A 14 8.41 -13.90 23.27
C GLU A 14 7.58 -12.61 23.30
N SER A 15 8.19 -11.48 22.92
CA SER A 15 7.48 -10.22 22.76
C SER A 15 6.97 -10.13 21.32
N HIS A 16 5.71 -9.75 21.15
CA HIS A 16 5.10 -9.48 19.86
C HIS A 16 5.28 -8.00 19.54
N GLU A 17 5.72 -7.72 18.33
CA GLU A 17 5.70 -6.35 17.77
C GLU A 17 4.44 -6.20 16.92
N LEU A 18 3.54 -5.32 17.34
CA LEU A 18 2.21 -5.17 16.76
C LEU A 18 2.01 -3.73 16.26
N VAL A 19 1.16 -3.57 15.27
CA VAL A 19 0.68 -2.28 14.80
C VAL A 19 -0.83 -2.19 15.03
N VAL A 20 -1.28 -1.07 15.58
CA VAL A 20 -2.69 -0.73 15.75
C VAL A 20 -2.99 0.51 14.94
N THR A 21 -3.99 0.44 14.08
CA THR A 21 -4.56 1.62 13.39
C THR A 21 -5.98 1.84 13.86
N TRP A 22 -6.35 3.12 13.97
CA TRP A 22 -7.67 3.54 14.42
C TRP A 22 -8.15 4.75 13.66
N THR A 23 -9.40 4.72 13.27
CA THR A 23 -10.11 5.86 12.66
C THR A 23 -11.47 6.01 13.32
N SER A 24 -11.80 7.21 13.77
CA SER A 24 -13.12 7.51 14.36
C SER A 24 -13.48 9.00 14.18
N PRO A 25 -14.73 9.41 14.42
CA PRO A 25 -15.02 10.81 14.69
C PRO A 25 -14.17 11.33 15.86
N ASP A 26 -13.65 12.57 15.75
CA ASP A 26 -12.79 13.17 16.80
C ASP A 26 -13.59 13.54 18.03
N ARG A 27 -12.97 13.34 19.20
CA ARG A 27 -13.48 13.80 20.50
C ARG A 27 -12.36 13.84 21.55
N PRO A 28 -12.50 14.65 22.60
CA PRO A 28 -11.54 14.67 23.69
C PRO A 28 -11.33 13.29 24.32
N GLY A 29 -10.06 12.98 24.63
CA GLY A 29 -9.67 11.77 25.37
C GLY A 29 -9.43 10.51 24.54
N LEU A 30 -9.55 10.56 23.18
CA LEU A 30 -9.32 9.37 22.32
C LEU A 30 -7.92 8.83 22.45
N VAL A 31 -6.88 9.68 22.43
CA VAL A 31 -5.49 9.22 22.60
C VAL A 31 -5.33 8.43 23.89
N HIS A 32 -5.81 9.02 25.02
CA HIS A 32 -5.76 8.34 26.33
C HIS A 32 -6.52 7.00 26.31
N ALA A 33 -7.71 6.95 25.72
CA ALA A 33 -8.51 5.74 25.66
C ALA A 33 -7.86 4.63 24.86
N VAL A 34 -7.34 4.94 23.65
CA VAL A 34 -6.72 3.96 22.76
C VAL A 34 -5.39 3.46 23.35
N THR A 35 -4.52 4.37 23.82
CA THR A 35 -3.25 3.98 24.46
C THR A 35 -3.48 3.25 25.79
N GLY A 36 -4.52 3.63 26.54
CA GLY A 36 -4.93 2.93 27.76
C GLY A 36 -5.40 1.50 27.51
N ALA A 37 -6.15 1.24 26.44
CA ALA A 37 -6.54 -0.10 26.02
C ALA A 37 -5.31 -0.98 25.70
N CYS A 38 -4.31 -0.43 25.00
CA CYS A 38 -3.05 -1.13 24.77
C CYS A 38 -2.30 -1.44 26.08
N ALA A 39 -2.22 -0.48 26.99
CA ALA A 39 -1.53 -0.64 28.27
C ALA A 39 -2.20 -1.68 29.19
N GLN A 40 -3.53 -1.82 29.17
CA GLN A 40 -4.27 -2.80 29.95
C GLN A 40 -3.89 -4.25 29.64
N VAL A 41 -3.45 -4.53 28.40
CA VAL A 41 -2.96 -5.85 27.99
C VAL A 41 -1.43 -5.94 28.02
N GLY A 42 -0.76 -5.05 28.76
CA GLY A 42 0.69 -5.06 28.93
C GLY A 42 1.47 -4.55 27.70
N GLY A 43 0.81 -3.81 26.81
CA GLY A 43 1.45 -3.22 25.64
C GLY A 43 2.29 -1.99 26.00
N ASN A 44 3.54 -1.97 25.51
CA ASN A 44 4.43 -0.82 25.53
C ASN A 44 4.42 -0.13 24.17
N LEU A 45 4.16 1.17 24.15
CA LEU A 45 4.12 1.94 22.89
C LEU A 45 5.52 2.36 22.49
N THR A 46 5.98 1.90 21.32
CA THR A 46 7.29 2.25 20.76
C THR A 46 7.18 3.37 19.72
N GLU A 47 6.00 3.53 19.09
CA GLU A 47 5.69 4.64 18.19
C GLU A 47 4.22 5.05 18.37
N CYS A 48 3.96 6.35 18.33
CA CYS A 48 2.61 6.89 18.38
C CYS A 48 2.51 8.10 17.43
N GLN A 49 1.70 7.98 16.40
CA GLN A 49 1.45 9.05 15.45
C GLN A 49 -0.06 9.25 15.32
N GLN A 50 -0.49 10.48 15.29
CA GLN A 50 -1.90 10.80 15.21
C GLN A 50 -2.15 12.09 14.44
N PHE A 51 -3.35 12.21 13.87
CA PHE A 51 -3.81 13.40 13.17
C PHE A 51 -5.32 13.54 13.31
N THR A 52 -5.80 14.77 13.49
CA THR A 52 -7.22 15.11 13.41
C THR A 52 -7.47 15.96 12.17
N SER A 53 -8.31 15.47 11.28
CA SER A 53 -8.73 16.21 10.10
C SER A 53 -9.77 17.25 10.48
N THR A 54 -9.43 18.53 10.35
CA THR A 54 -10.37 19.64 10.62
C THR A 54 -11.50 19.74 9.59
N ASP A 55 -11.29 19.17 8.40
CA ASP A 55 -12.27 19.23 7.31
C ASP A 55 -13.35 18.15 7.43
N THR A 56 -12.99 16.97 7.91
CA THR A 56 -13.91 15.82 8.05
C THR A 56 -14.33 15.57 9.49
N GLY A 57 -13.58 16.10 10.46
CA GLY A 57 -13.78 15.80 11.87
C GLY A 57 -13.34 14.39 12.26
N ASN A 58 -12.57 13.71 11.43
CA ASN A 58 -12.03 12.38 11.71
C ASN A 58 -10.71 12.45 12.45
N PHE A 59 -10.54 11.55 13.40
CA PHE A 59 -9.31 11.29 14.13
C PHE A 59 -8.66 9.99 13.62
N PHE A 60 -7.36 10.04 13.40
CA PHE A 60 -6.54 8.93 12.94
C PHE A 60 -5.39 8.73 13.91
N ILE A 61 -5.10 7.49 14.28
CA ILE A 61 -3.92 7.16 15.07
C ILE A 61 -3.32 5.84 14.60
N ARG A 62 -1.99 5.78 14.55
CA ARG A 62 -1.19 4.60 14.34
C ARG A 62 -0.25 4.43 15.54
N LEU A 63 -0.25 3.23 16.10
CA LEU A 63 0.61 2.85 17.22
C LEU A 63 1.47 1.67 16.81
N GLN A 64 2.72 1.65 17.26
CA GLN A 64 3.49 0.42 17.36
C GLN A 64 3.52 0.00 18.83
N VAL A 65 3.26 -1.26 19.06
CA VAL A 65 3.06 -1.81 20.41
C VAL A 65 3.94 -3.05 20.56
N GLU A 66 4.86 -3.02 21.49
CA GLU A 66 5.58 -4.21 21.96
C GLU A 66 4.80 -4.81 23.14
N SER A 67 4.43 -6.09 23.07
CA SER A 67 3.61 -6.73 24.09
C SER A 67 3.99 -8.19 24.30
N ALA A 68 3.91 -8.65 25.56
CA ALA A 68 3.94 -10.06 25.88
C ALA A 68 2.58 -10.77 25.63
N SER A 69 1.51 -10.00 25.47
CA SER A 69 0.18 -10.48 25.10
C SER A 69 0.09 -10.73 23.60
N SER A 70 -0.76 -11.67 23.21
CA SER A 70 -0.96 -12.02 21.82
C SER A 70 -1.63 -10.90 21.01
N ARG A 71 -1.53 -10.95 19.67
CA ARG A 71 -2.30 -10.10 18.76
C ARG A 71 -3.80 -10.15 19.08
N ALA A 72 -4.34 -11.35 19.37
CA ALA A 72 -5.77 -11.53 19.64
C ALA A 72 -6.21 -10.81 20.94
N ASP A 73 -5.36 -10.80 21.98
CA ASP A 73 -5.66 -10.08 23.23
C ASP A 73 -5.71 -8.57 22.99
N LEU A 74 -4.73 -8.03 22.25
CA LEU A 74 -4.70 -6.61 21.91
C LEU A 74 -5.89 -6.23 21.01
N GLU A 75 -6.19 -7.04 19.99
CA GLU A 75 -7.31 -6.83 19.07
C GLU A 75 -8.65 -6.83 19.85
N SER A 76 -8.82 -7.73 20.81
CA SER A 76 -10.01 -7.77 21.66
C SER A 76 -10.16 -6.48 22.50
N ALA A 77 -9.07 -6.04 23.15
CA ALA A 77 -9.08 -4.85 23.98
C ALA A 77 -9.42 -3.56 23.21
N VAL A 78 -8.80 -3.37 22.02
CA VAL A 78 -9.05 -2.18 21.21
C VAL A 78 -10.40 -2.24 20.48
N SER A 79 -10.90 -3.44 20.11
CA SER A 79 -12.19 -3.63 19.46
C SER A 79 -13.36 -3.34 20.41
N GLU A 80 -13.25 -3.69 21.69
CA GLU A 80 -14.26 -3.32 22.69
C GLU A 80 -14.41 -1.79 22.80
N LEU A 81 -13.29 -1.08 22.79
CA LEU A 81 -13.29 0.39 22.80
C LEU A 81 -13.83 0.96 21.48
N ALA A 82 -13.48 0.35 20.35
CA ALA A 82 -13.90 0.79 19.02
C ALA A 82 -15.42 0.83 18.87
N GLY A 83 -16.12 -0.19 19.38
CA GLY A 83 -17.58 -0.23 19.39
C GLY A 83 -18.22 0.95 20.15
N LYS A 84 -17.59 1.43 21.23
CA LYS A 84 -18.05 2.59 22.03
C LYS A 84 -17.73 3.93 21.36
N CYS A 85 -16.83 3.95 20.39
CA CYS A 85 -16.32 5.17 19.75
C CYS A 85 -16.78 5.34 18.30
N ASN A 86 -17.56 4.40 17.76
CA ASN A 86 -17.89 4.31 16.33
C ASN A 86 -16.61 4.34 15.47
N ALA A 87 -15.64 3.52 15.85
CA ALA A 87 -14.32 3.49 15.24
C ALA A 87 -14.13 2.24 14.37
N THR A 88 -13.30 2.41 13.34
CA THR A 88 -12.68 1.29 12.62
C THR A 88 -11.29 1.09 13.19
N VAL A 89 -10.99 -0.15 13.60
CA VAL A 89 -9.69 -0.53 14.15
C VAL A 89 -9.13 -1.72 13.37
N HIS A 90 -7.81 -1.74 13.22
CA HIS A 90 -7.09 -2.88 12.66
C HIS A 90 -5.84 -3.14 13.51
N VAL A 91 -5.57 -4.41 13.78
CA VAL A 91 -4.37 -4.86 14.50
C VAL A 91 -3.65 -5.90 13.66
N ASP A 92 -2.35 -5.71 13.48
CA ASP A 92 -1.51 -6.64 12.72
C ASP A 92 -0.14 -6.83 13.37
N GLU A 93 0.60 -7.84 12.94
CA GLU A 93 2.01 -8.00 13.29
C GLU A 93 2.85 -6.98 12.52
N LEU A 94 3.75 -6.29 13.19
CA LEU A 94 4.62 -5.32 12.56
C LEU A 94 5.52 -6.00 11.53
N GLY A 95 5.51 -5.50 10.29
CA GLY A 95 6.34 -6.04 9.22
C GLY A 95 5.83 -7.35 8.60
N ARG A 96 4.65 -7.85 8.98
CA ARG A 96 4.02 -8.97 8.30
C ARG A 96 3.85 -8.64 6.80
N PRO A 97 4.32 -9.52 5.89
CA PRO A 97 4.14 -9.27 4.47
C PRO A 97 2.66 -9.27 4.06
N VAL A 98 2.22 -8.18 3.43
CA VAL A 98 0.85 -8.01 2.90
C VAL A 98 0.67 -8.84 1.63
N ARG A 99 -0.32 -9.71 1.59
CA ARG A 99 -0.62 -10.57 0.44
C ARG A 99 -1.09 -9.73 -0.75
N THR A 100 -0.27 -9.69 -1.79
CA THR A 100 -0.39 -8.72 -2.89
C THR A 100 -0.57 -9.41 -4.23
N LEU A 101 -1.59 -9.00 -4.98
CA LEU A 101 -1.77 -9.31 -6.39
C LEU A 101 -1.30 -8.11 -7.22
N ILE A 102 -0.46 -8.35 -8.23
CA ILE A 102 -0.03 -7.29 -9.14
C ILE A 102 -0.66 -7.49 -10.52
N LEU A 103 -1.33 -6.47 -11.03
CA LEU A 103 -1.80 -6.41 -12.41
C LEU A 103 -0.82 -5.59 -13.24
N ALA A 104 -0.40 -6.11 -14.40
CA ALA A 104 0.58 -5.47 -15.26
C ALA A 104 0.23 -5.61 -16.74
N SER A 105 0.88 -4.82 -17.61
CA SER A 105 0.81 -4.97 -19.08
C SER A 105 2.18 -5.36 -19.63
N LYS A 106 2.84 -4.48 -20.39
CA LYS A 106 4.15 -4.77 -21.01
C LYS A 106 5.34 -4.14 -20.29
N ALA A 107 5.11 -2.97 -19.69
CA ALA A 107 6.17 -2.21 -19.06
C ALA A 107 6.65 -2.89 -17.77
N SER A 108 7.95 -3.15 -17.67
CA SER A 108 8.54 -3.95 -16.58
C SER A 108 9.04 -3.10 -15.40
N HIS A 109 9.32 -1.82 -15.58
CA HIS A 109 10.06 -0.99 -14.62
C HIS A 109 9.42 -0.97 -13.22
N CYS A 110 8.10 -0.76 -13.12
CA CYS A 110 7.41 -0.76 -11.82
C CYS A 110 7.40 -2.16 -11.18
N LEU A 111 7.06 -3.19 -11.95
CA LEU A 111 7.06 -4.57 -11.46
C LEU A 111 8.45 -5.01 -11.00
N SER A 112 9.49 -4.77 -11.81
CA SER A 112 10.88 -5.07 -11.45
C SER A 112 11.28 -4.41 -10.12
N HIS A 113 10.93 -3.14 -9.94
CA HIS A 113 11.29 -2.37 -8.75
C HIS A 113 10.60 -2.93 -7.49
N LEU A 114 9.31 -3.27 -7.59
CA LEU A 114 8.57 -3.89 -6.48
C LEU A 114 9.15 -5.24 -6.11
N LEU A 115 9.38 -6.14 -7.10
CA LEU A 115 9.91 -7.47 -6.86
C LEU A 115 11.34 -7.43 -6.27
N PHE A 116 12.19 -6.54 -6.78
CA PHE A 116 13.53 -6.34 -6.25
C PHE A 116 13.51 -5.88 -4.78
N ASN A 117 12.67 -4.91 -4.41
CA ASN A 117 12.59 -4.43 -3.03
C ASN A 117 11.95 -5.45 -2.08
N ARG A 118 10.98 -6.25 -2.56
CA ARG A 118 10.45 -7.40 -1.82
C ARG A 118 11.56 -8.41 -1.52
N ASP A 119 12.30 -8.84 -2.52
CA ASP A 119 13.35 -9.85 -2.38
C ASP A 119 14.52 -9.35 -1.51
N ALA A 120 14.76 -8.05 -1.50
CA ALA A 120 15.75 -7.40 -0.63
C ALA A 120 15.25 -7.18 0.81
N GLY A 121 14.03 -7.59 1.17
CA GLY A 121 13.44 -7.41 2.49
C GLY A 121 13.13 -5.95 2.84
N ARG A 122 13.01 -5.06 1.84
CA ARG A 122 12.75 -3.62 2.04
C ARG A 122 11.30 -3.22 1.80
N LEU A 123 10.50 -4.13 1.28
CA LEU A 123 9.09 -3.93 0.99
C LEU A 123 8.31 -5.11 1.57
N PRO A 124 7.53 -4.93 2.64
CA PRO A 124 6.84 -6.02 3.33
C PRO A 124 5.58 -6.44 2.57
N ILE A 125 5.75 -7.03 1.40
CA ILE A 125 4.68 -7.65 0.61
C ILE A 125 5.01 -9.09 0.24
N ASP A 126 3.99 -9.94 0.23
CA ASP A 126 4.02 -11.27 -0.36
C ASP A 126 3.28 -11.23 -1.70
N VAL A 127 4.04 -11.21 -2.80
CA VAL A 127 3.44 -11.18 -4.14
C VAL A 127 2.96 -12.59 -4.49
N VAL A 128 1.69 -12.85 -4.23
CA VAL A 128 1.08 -14.18 -4.39
C VAL A 128 0.87 -14.54 -5.86
N GLN A 129 0.63 -13.55 -6.71
CA GLN A 129 0.50 -13.72 -8.15
C GLN A 129 0.69 -12.40 -8.90
N VAL A 130 1.18 -12.50 -10.14
CA VAL A 130 1.11 -11.44 -11.15
C VAL A 130 0.14 -11.87 -12.24
N MET A 131 -0.83 -11.03 -12.57
CA MET A 131 -1.73 -11.23 -13.69
C MET A 131 -1.52 -10.12 -14.74
N ALA A 132 -1.51 -10.49 -16.01
CA ALA A 132 -1.22 -9.55 -17.09
C ALA A 132 -2.11 -9.75 -18.31
N ASN A 133 -2.25 -8.70 -19.12
CA ASN A 133 -2.92 -8.79 -20.42
C ASN A 133 -1.96 -9.05 -21.59
N HIS A 134 -0.67 -9.28 -21.29
CA HIS A 134 0.39 -9.64 -22.24
C HIS A 134 1.37 -10.64 -21.60
N PRO A 135 2.07 -11.46 -22.39
CA PRO A 135 3.02 -12.45 -21.89
C PRO A 135 4.41 -11.88 -21.54
N ASP A 136 4.68 -10.64 -21.89
CA ASP A 136 6.02 -10.02 -21.92
C ASP A 136 6.78 -10.09 -20.58
N LEU A 137 6.08 -10.25 -19.45
CA LEU A 137 6.65 -10.23 -18.11
C LEU A 137 6.85 -11.62 -17.48
N ALA A 138 6.62 -12.69 -18.26
CA ALA A 138 6.72 -14.07 -17.77
C ALA A 138 8.12 -14.41 -17.23
N ASP A 139 9.17 -14.08 -17.97
CA ASP A 139 10.56 -14.39 -17.57
C ASP A 139 10.98 -13.59 -16.32
N LEU A 140 10.54 -12.32 -16.23
CA LEU A 140 10.80 -11.49 -15.07
C LEU A 140 10.18 -12.09 -13.80
N THR A 141 8.91 -12.48 -13.87
CA THR A 141 8.20 -13.07 -12.72
C THR A 141 8.78 -14.44 -12.36
N ALA A 142 9.16 -15.25 -13.34
CA ALA A 142 9.82 -16.53 -13.13
C ALA A 142 11.18 -16.37 -12.41
N PHE A 143 11.99 -15.36 -12.79
CA PHE A 143 13.24 -15.04 -12.12
C PHE A 143 13.04 -14.76 -10.62
N HIS A 144 11.99 -14.01 -10.28
CA HIS A 144 11.61 -13.69 -8.90
C HIS A 144 10.74 -14.76 -8.22
N LYS A 145 10.54 -15.93 -8.86
CA LYS A 145 9.73 -17.06 -8.34
C LYS A 145 8.30 -16.69 -7.98
N VAL A 146 7.69 -15.78 -8.74
CA VAL A 146 6.30 -15.36 -8.57
C VAL A 146 5.42 -16.04 -9.60
N PRO A 147 4.29 -16.64 -9.21
CA PRO A 147 3.30 -17.16 -10.15
C PRO A 147 2.84 -16.10 -11.14
N PHE A 148 2.86 -16.45 -12.43
CA PHE A 148 2.45 -15.55 -13.49
C PHE A 148 1.32 -16.15 -14.31
N ARG A 149 0.31 -15.34 -14.58
CA ARG A 149 -0.80 -15.68 -15.44
C ARG A 149 -1.07 -14.54 -16.41
N TRP A 150 -1.33 -14.85 -17.65
CA TRP A 150 -1.72 -13.84 -18.62
C TRP A 150 -2.89 -14.30 -19.48
N GLN A 151 -3.68 -13.32 -19.91
CA GLN A 151 -4.77 -13.51 -20.85
C GLN A 151 -4.92 -12.21 -21.65
N LYS A 152 -5.03 -12.32 -22.98
CA LYS A 152 -5.33 -11.14 -23.80
C LYS A 152 -6.66 -10.53 -23.34
N VAL A 153 -6.63 -9.23 -23.08
CA VAL A 153 -7.81 -8.47 -22.68
C VAL A 153 -8.25 -7.58 -23.84
N ASP A 154 -9.45 -7.84 -24.34
CA ASP A 154 -10.17 -7.04 -25.32
C ASP A 154 -11.60 -6.82 -24.82
N ARG A 155 -12.47 -6.24 -25.65
CA ARG A 155 -13.84 -5.90 -25.26
C ARG A 155 -14.66 -7.13 -24.84
N GLU A 156 -14.41 -8.30 -25.46
CA GLU A 156 -15.16 -9.53 -25.20
C GLU A 156 -14.66 -10.28 -23.98
N SER A 157 -13.34 -10.28 -23.75
CA SER A 157 -12.66 -11.02 -22.69
C SER A 157 -12.47 -10.22 -21.40
N LYS A 158 -12.72 -8.90 -21.41
CA LYS A 158 -12.50 -8.02 -20.24
C LYS A 158 -13.26 -8.51 -19.01
N THR A 159 -14.54 -8.76 -19.14
CA THR A 159 -15.40 -9.19 -18.02
C THR A 159 -14.92 -10.51 -17.43
N SER A 160 -14.56 -11.48 -18.27
CA SER A 160 -14.04 -12.77 -17.77
C SER A 160 -12.69 -12.63 -17.07
N PHE A 161 -11.82 -11.75 -17.55
CA PHE A 161 -10.55 -11.46 -16.88
C PHE A 161 -10.75 -10.79 -15.52
N GLU A 162 -11.63 -9.81 -15.43
CA GLU A 162 -11.94 -9.12 -14.17
C GLU A 162 -12.59 -10.06 -13.13
N GLN A 163 -13.46 -10.98 -13.58
CA GLN A 163 -13.99 -12.04 -12.72
C GLN A 163 -12.88 -12.98 -12.21
N GLU A 164 -11.91 -13.29 -13.04
CA GLU A 164 -10.75 -14.10 -12.64
C GLU A 164 -9.87 -13.34 -11.63
N VAL A 165 -9.70 -12.02 -11.79
CA VAL A 165 -9.02 -11.17 -10.79
C VAL A 165 -9.74 -11.27 -9.44
N LEU A 166 -11.06 -11.08 -9.41
CA LEU A 166 -11.85 -11.16 -8.17
C LEU A 166 -11.77 -12.56 -7.52
N ARG A 167 -11.82 -13.62 -8.35
CA ARG A 167 -11.65 -14.99 -7.85
C ARG A 167 -10.27 -15.18 -7.23
N THR A 168 -9.21 -14.74 -7.92
CA THR A 168 -7.83 -14.79 -7.40
C THR A 168 -7.68 -14.02 -6.09
N VAL A 169 -8.34 -12.85 -5.98
CA VAL A 169 -8.35 -12.06 -4.74
C VAL A 169 -8.96 -12.86 -3.58
N GLY A 170 -10.07 -13.57 -3.82
CA GLY A 170 -10.69 -14.41 -2.79
C GLY A 170 -9.91 -15.68 -2.48
N ASP A 171 -9.51 -16.44 -3.51
CA ASP A 171 -8.85 -17.75 -3.36
C ASP A 171 -7.46 -17.65 -2.70
N LEU A 172 -6.78 -16.52 -2.90
CA LEU A 172 -5.42 -16.27 -2.36
C LEU A 172 -5.40 -15.29 -1.19
N ASP A 173 -6.53 -14.95 -0.60
CA ASP A 173 -6.65 -13.99 0.51
C ASP A 173 -5.85 -12.68 0.25
N VAL A 174 -6.03 -12.10 -0.95
CA VAL A 174 -5.30 -10.89 -1.36
C VAL A 174 -5.80 -9.68 -0.57
N GLU A 175 -4.88 -8.99 0.06
CA GLU A 175 -5.14 -7.78 0.86
C GLU A 175 -4.92 -6.50 0.05
N LEU A 176 -3.98 -6.54 -0.92
CA LEU A 176 -3.62 -5.40 -1.77
C LEU A 176 -3.58 -5.81 -3.25
N VAL A 177 -4.19 -5.02 -4.11
CA VAL A 177 -4.02 -5.10 -5.56
C VAL A 177 -3.21 -3.90 -6.03
N VAL A 178 -2.19 -4.15 -6.86
CA VAL A 178 -1.31 -3.10 -7.40
C VAL A 178 -1.39 -3.08 -8.92
N LEU A 179 -1.74 -1.94 -9.50
CA LEU A 179 -1.70 -1.71 -10.94
C LEU A 179 -0.31 -1.19 -11.35
N ALA A 180 0.62 -2.11 -11.62
CA ALA A 180 1.98 -1.79 -12.03
C ALA A 180 2.05 -1.53 -13.55
N ARG A 181 1.59 -0.37 -13.99
CA ARG A 181 1.43 -0.03 -15.41
C ARG A 181 0.45 -0.95 -16.15
N TYR A 182 -0.64 -1.29 -15.49
CA TYR A 182 -1.76 -2.00 -16.10
C TYR A 182 -2.57 -1.04 -16.96
N MET A 183 -2.46 -1.18 -18.28
CA MET A 183 -2.97 -0.23 -19.25
C MET A 183 -4.42 -0.51 -19.69
N GLN A 184 -5.24 -1.00 -18.77
CA GLN A 184 -6.68 -1.21 -18.97
C GLN A 184 -7.46 -0.43 -17.92
N ILE A 185 -8.58 0.13 -18.31
CA ILE A 185 -9.52 0.77 -17.39
C ILE A 185 -10.32 -0.34 -16.70
N LEU A 186 -10.37 -0.35 -15.37
CA LEU A 186 -11.17 -1.32 -14.62
C LEU A 186 -12.67 -1.00 -14.75
N SER A 187 -13.52 -2.03 -14.63
CA SER A 187 -14.96 -1.81 -14.54
C SER A 187 -15.34 -1.15 -13.21
N PRO A 188 -16.49 -0.45 -13.16
CA PRO A 188 -16.99 0.09 -11.88
C PRO A 188 -17.12 -0.97 -10.80
N GLU A 189 -17.64 -2.16 -11.16
CA GLU A 189 -17.77 -3.28 -10.23
C GLU A 189 -16.43 -3.69 -9.62
N LEU A 190 -15.39 -3.83 -10.44
CA LEU A 190 -14.07 -4.20 -9.94
C LEU A 190 -13.47 -3.09 -9.06
N CYS A 191 -13.66 -1.82 -9.43
CA CYS A 191 -13.23 -0.68 -8.61
C CYS A 191 -13.90 -0.67 -7.22
N GLU A 192 -15.21 -0.93 -7.17
CA GLU A 192 -15.98 -0.98 -5.92
C GLU A 192 -15.53 -2.15 -5.03
N GLN A 193 -15.35 -3.35 -5.58
CA GLN A 193 -14.88 -4.54 -4.85
C GLN A 193 -13.45 -4.39 -4.30
N LEU A 194 -12.63 -3.58 -4.95
CA LEU A 194 -11.25 -3.31 -4.56
C LEU A 194 -11.08 -1.95 -3.85
N SER A 195 -12.18 -1.29 -3.48
CA SER A 195 -12.13 0.02 -2.84
C SER A 195 -11.24 0.03 -1.60
N GLY A 196 -10.35 1.03 -1.50
CA GLY A 196 -9.42 1.21 -0.40
C GLY A 196 -8.24 0.22 -0.37
N ARG A 197 -8.15 -0.72 -1.31
CA ARG A 197 -7.08 -1.72 -1.39
C ARG A 197 -6.56 -1.99 -2.81
N CYS A 198 -6.77 -1.04 -3.73
CA CYS A 198 -6.19 -1.08 -5.07
C CYS A 198 -5.41 0.21 -5.31
N ILE A 199 -4.10 0.08 -5.60
CA ILE A 199 -3.19 1.21 -5.84
C ILE A 199 -2.80 1.23 -7.31
N ASN A 200 -2.96 2.38 -7.96
CA ASN A 200 -2.50 2.64 -9.33
C ASN A 200 -1.32 3.58 -9.36
N ILE A 201 -0.43 3.40 -10.35
CA ILE A 201 0.58 4.39 -10.71
C ILE A 201 0.17 5.12 -11.98
N HIS A 202 0.02 6.44 -11.88
CA HIS A 202 -0.21 7.33 -13.00
C HIS A 202 1.08 8.07 -13.37
N HIS A 203 1.40 8.09 -14.66
CA HIS A 203 2.67 8.59 -15.20
C HIS A 203 2.75 10.12 -15.35
N SER A 204 1.99 10.86 -14.54
CA SER A 204 2.10 12.31 -14.45
C SER A 204 1.81 12.81 -13.04
N PHE A 205 2.19 14.06 -12.78
CA PHE A 205 1.80 14.76 -11.56
C PHE A 205 0.34 15.20 -11.72
N LEU A 206 -0.58 14.54 -11.02
CA LEU A 206 -2.00 14.88 -11.05
C LEU A 206 -2.27 16.16 -10.22
N PRO A 207 -3.22 16.99 -10.66
CA PRO A 207 -4.16 16.87 -11.79
C PRO A 207 -3.61 17.40 -13.14
N GLY A 208 -2.42 17.02 -13.52
CA GLY A 208 -1.77 17.43 -14.78
C GLY A 208 -2.05 16.47 -15.95
N PHE A 209 -1.26 16.59 -16.99
CA PHE A 209 -1.34 15.92 -18.30
C PHE A 209 -2.12 14.59 -18.33
N LYS A 210 -3.30 14.63 -18.95
CA LYS A 210 -4.11 13.43 -19.24
C LYS A 210 -3.82 12.98 -20.69
N GLY A 211 -3.82 11.66 -20.95
CA GLY A 211 -3.77 11.07 -22.29
C GLY A 211 -2.47 10.33 -22.62
N ALA A 212 -2.38 9.86 -23.88
CA ALA A 212 -1.28 9.02 -24.37
C ALA A 212 0.02 9.81 -24.61
N ASN A 213 1.18 9.14 -24.46
CA ASN A 213 2.52 9.68 -24.72
C ASN A 213 2.89 10.94 -23.91
N PRO A 214 2.77 10.93 -22.57
CA PRO A 214 2.97 12.12 -21.72
C PRO A 214 4.37 12.70 -21.86
N TYR A 215 5.41 11.88 -22.01
CA TYR A 215 6.80 12.34 -22.15
C TYR A 215 7.07 13.04 -23.49
N ARG A 216 6.40 12.64 -24.56
CA ARG A 216 6.45 13.37 -25.83
C ARG A 216 5.76 14.73 -25.72
N GLN A 217 4.62 14.79 -25.06
CA GLN A 217 3.92 16.06 -24.79
C GLN A 217 4.76 16.97 -23.88
N ALA A 218 5.35 16.42 -22.83
CA ALA A 218 6.25 17.15 -21.94
C ALA A 218 7.45 17.74 -22.68
N HIS A 219 8.09 16.96 -23.55
CA HIS A 219 9.20 17.42 -24.39
C HIS A 219 8.78 18.54 -25.34
N SER A 220 7.69 18.36 -26.09
CA SER A 220 7.24 19.37 -27.09
C SER A 220 6.79 20.67 -26.42
N ARG A 221 6.31 20.64 -25.18
CA ARG A 221 5.95 21.83 -24.41
C ARG A 221 7.13 22.43 -23.62
N GLY A 222 8.30 21.78 -23.63
CA GLY A 222 9.48 22.24 -22.92
C GLY A 222 9.27 22.39 -21.42
N VAL A 223 8.54 21.45 -20.80
CA VAL A 223 8.27 21.45 -19.34
C VAL A 223 9.56 21.39 -18.55
N LYS A 224 9.54 21.85 -17.31
CA LYS A 224 10.69 21.88 -16.41
C LYS A 224 10.59 20.82 -15.31
N LEU A 225 9.44 20.21 -15.16
CA LEU A 225 9.17 19.14 -14.21
C LEU A 225 8.35 18.05 -14.90
N ILE A 226 8.68 16.80 -14.61
CA ILE A 226 7.85 15.64 -14.85
C ILE A 226 7.61 14.95 -13.51
N GLY A 227 6.62 14.08 -13.43
CA GLY A 227 6.32 13.41 -12.16
C GLY A 227 5.45 12.19 -12.33
N ALA A 228 5.16 11.55 -11.22
CA ALA A 228 4.26 10.42 -11.12
C ALA A 228 3.38 10.54 -9.88
N THR A 229 2.21 9.92 -9.92
CA THR A 229 1.24 9.90 -8.82
C THR A 229 0.79 8.47 -8.56
N ALA A 230 0.94 7.99 -7.33
CA ALA A 230 0.31 6.77 -6.86
C ALA A 230 -0.94 7.12 -6.05
N HIS A 231 -2.06 6.50 -6.39
CA HIS A 231 -3.36 6.80 -5.79
C HIS A 231 -4.20 5.54 -5.64
N PHE A 232 -5.17 5.57 -4.75
CA PHE A 232 -6.19 4.53 -4.72
C PHE A 232 -7.06 4.58 -5.97
N VAL A 233 -7.45 3.41 -6.46
CA VAL A 233 -8.35 3.30 -7.60
C VAL A 233 -9.78 3.57 -7.15
N THR A 234 -10.48 4.38 -7.96
CA THR A 234 -11.91 4.66 -7.85
C THR A 234 -12.59 4.44 -9.19
N VAL A 235 -13.91 4.56 -9.23
CA VAL A 235 -14.68 4.48 -10.48
C VAL A 235 -14.28 5.61 -11.44
N ASP A 236 -13.94 6.77 -10.90
CA ASP A 236 -13.48 7.91 -11.69
C ASP A 236 -11.99 7.75 -12.02
N LEU A 237 -11.68 7.69 -13.30
CA LEU A 237 -10.33 7.41 -13.80
C LEU A 237 -9.33 8.48 -13.36
N ASP A 238 -8.25 8.04 -12.71
CA ASP A 238 -7.15 8.87 -12.22
C ASP A 238 -7.56 10.00 -11.24
N GLU A 239 -8.71 9.84 -10.56
CA GLU A 239 -9.25 10.83 -9.61
C GLU A 239 -9.31 10.33 -8.17
N GLY A 240 -8.79 9.14 -7.89
CA GLY A 240 -8.80 8.56 -6.54
C GLY A 240 -7.84 9.23 -5.56
N PRO A 241 -8.00 8.97 -4.24
CA PRO A 241 -7.18 9.54 -3.19
C PRO A 241 -5.70 9.31 -3.40
N ILE A 242 -4.91 10.39 -3.40
CA ILE A 242 -3.47 10.36 -3.67
C ILE A 242 -2.72 9.87 -2.45
N ILE A 243 -1.81 8.90 -2.64
CA ILE A 243 -0.96 8.33 -1.58
C ILE A 243 0.44 8.95 -1.62
N GLU A 244 1.05 8.99 -2.81
CA GLU A 244 2.41 9.49 -3.00
C GLU A 244 2.52 10.21 -4.33
N GLN A 245 3.30 11.29 -4.34
CA GLN A 245 3.64 12.02 -5.57
C GLN A 245 5.10 12.37 -5.58
N ARG A 246 5.76 12.16 -6.72
CA ARG A 246 7.15 12.58 -6.92
C ARG A 246 7.30 13.38 -8.19
N VAL A 247 8.19 14.35 -8.16
CA VAL A 247 8.55 15.18 -9.30
C VAL A 247 10.05 15.15 -9.53
N GLN A 248 10.44 15.24 -10.82
CA GLN A 248 11.83 15.33 -11.24
C GLN A 248 12.03 16.56 -12.12
N ARG A 249 13.12 17.28 -11.86
CA ARG A 249 13.50 18.40 -12.68
C ARG A 249 14.10 17.91 -14.01
N VAL A 250 13.63 18.48 -15.10
CA VAL A 250 14.09 18.19 -16.47
C VAL A 250 14.42 19.49 -17.18
N ASN A 251 15.10 19.38 -18.31
CA ASN A 251 15.50 20.55 -19.09
C ASN A 251 15.38 20.31 -20.61
N HIS A 252 15.63 21.34 -21.39
CA HIS A 252 15.46 21.35 -22.85
C HIS A 252 16.48 20.50 -23.61
N SER A 253 17.58 20.10 -22.97
CA SER A 253 18.62 19.27 -23.63
C SER A 253 18.29 17.79 -23.64
N GLN A 254 17.31 17.36 -22.83
CA GLN A 254 16.91 15.97 -22.73
C GLN A 254 16.01 15.57 -23.90
N THR A 255 16.32 14.45 -24.53
CA THR A 255 15.50 13.83 -25.56
C THR A 255 14.24 13.19 -24.97
N VAL A 256 13.25 12.86 -25.80
CA VAL A 256 12.06 12.11 -25.37
C VAL A 256 12.42 10.80 -24.71
N ALA A 257 13.44 10.08 -25.20
CA ALA A 257 13.92 8.82 -24.60
C ALA A 257 14.48 9.03 -23.19
N GLN A 258 15.28 10.08 -22.99
CA GLN A 258 15.81 10.42 -21.66
C GLN A 258 14.71 10.85 -20.69
N LEU A 259 13.72 11.64 -21.14
CA LEU A 259 12.56 11.99 -20.34
C LEU A 259 11.75 10.74 -19.94
N THR A 260 11.61 9.80 -20.87
CA THR A 260 10.92 8.52 -20.59
C THR A 260 11.65 7.72 -19.52
N ALA A 261 12.98 7.60 -19.61
CA ALA A 261 13.77 6.89 -18.61
C ALA A 261 13.65 7.52 -17.22
N VAL A 262 13.82 8.84 -17.10
CA VAL A 262 13.63 9.57 -15.83
C VAL A 262 12.22 9.41 -15.30
N GLY A 263 11.21 9.41 -16.19
CA GLY A 263 9.82 9.20 -15.81
C GLY A 263 9.56 7.79 -15.27
N GLN A 264 10.10 6.76 -15.91
CA GLN A 264 9.99 5.37 -15.45
C GLN A 264 10.64 5.15 -14.08
N ASP A 265 11.80 5.75 -13.83
CA ASP A 265 12.43 5.70 -12.51
C ASP A 265 11.55 6.39 -11.46
N THR A 266 10.96 7.54 -11.80
CA THR A 266 10.05 8.28 -10.92
C THR A 266 8.79 7.47 -10.64
N GLU A 267 8.17 6.86 -11.66
CA GLU A 267 7.00 5.98 -11.51
C GLU A 267 7.31 4.80 -10.57
N SER A 268 8.44 4.14 -10.78
CA SER A 268 8.85 2.98 -9.99
C SER A 268 9.05 3.33 -8.52
N ALA A 269 9.73 4.44 -8.24
CA ALA A 269 9.98 4.91 -6.88
C ALA A 269 8.69 5.38 -6.17
N THR A 270 7.80 6.07 -6.91
CA THR A 270 6.51 6.54 -6.37
C THR A 270 5.60 5.38 -6.02
N LEU A 271 5.46 4.39 -6.92
CA LEU A 271 4.62 3.23 -6.66
C LEU A 271 5.17 2.39 -5.49
N ASN A 272 6.48 2.17 -5.45
CA ASN A 272 7.10 1.42 -4.36
C ASN A 272 6.84 2.07 -3.00
N GLU A 273 6.95 3.38 -2.91
CA GLU A 273 6.69 4.13 -1.67
C GLU A 273 5.22 4.03 -1.26
N ALA A 274 4.28 4.20 -2.20
CA ALA A 274 2.87 4.06 -1.90
C ALA A 274 2.49 2.65 -1.40
N VAL A 275 3.07 1.61 -2.01
CA VAL A 275 2.88 0.22 -1.57
C VAL A 275 3.50 -0.01 -0.19
N ARG A 276 4.68 0.56 0.09
CA ARG A 276 5.33 0.49 1.42
C ARG A 276 4.46 1.15 2.49
N LEU A 277 3.99 2.36 2.24
CA LEU A 277 3.12 3.10 3.18
C LEU A 277 1.82 2.33 3.48
N PHE A 278 1.24 1.67 2.49
CA PHE A 278 0.08 0.81 2.68
C PHE A 278 0.44 -0.43 3.52
N ALA A 279 1.50 -1.13 3.14
CA ALA A 279 1.92 -2.37 3.80
C ALA A 279 2.39 -2.15 5.25
N GLU A 280 2.88 -0.97 5.59
CA GLU A 280 3.23 -0.56 6.96
C GLU A 280 2.04 0.03 7.73
N HIS A 281 0.83 -0.04 7.20
CA HIS A 281 -0.39 0.52 7.81
C HIS A 281 -0.26 2.03 8.12
N ARG A 282 0.37 2.80 7.22
CA ARG A 282 0.59 4.26 7.39
C ARG A 282 -0.40 5.10 6.61
N THR A 283 -1.25 4.49 5.79
CA THR A 283 -2.17 5.17 4.88
C THR A 283 -3.61 5.05 5.36
N PHE A 284 -4.27 6.18 5.53
CA PHE A 284 -5.68 6.26 5.95
C PHE A 284 -6.48 7.03 4.91
N LEU A 285 -7.70 6.58 4.64
CA LEU A 285 -8.64 7.30 3.79
C LEU A 285 -9.40 8.36 4.59
N ASP A 286 -9.45 9.58 4.07
CA ASP A 286 -10.20 10.71 4.62
C ASP A 286 -11.05 11.36 3.51
N GLY A 287 -12.14 10.69 3.12
CA GLY A 287 -12.92 11.05 1.94
C GLY A 287 -12.10 10.83 0.66
N MET A 288 -11.96 11.89 -0.14
CA MET A 288 -11.16 11.88 -1.39
C MET A 288 -9.68 12.21 -1.17
N ARG A 289 -9.20 12.15 0.07
CA ARG A 289 -7.80 12.38 0.43
C ARG A 289 -7.25 11.21 1.21
N THR A 290 -5.94 11.19 1.40
CA THR A 290 -5.28 10.30 2.35
C THR A 290 -4.63 11.10 3.47
N VAL A 291 -4.58 10.50 4.65
CA VAL A 291 -3.71 10.90 5.76
C VAL A 291 -2.57 9.89 5.81
N ILE A 292 -1.34 10.36 5.76
CA ILE A 292 -0.13 9.53 5.82
C ILE A 292 0.56 9.80 7.15
N LEU A 293 0.65 8.78 8.00
CA LEU A 293 1.37 8.83 9.27
C LEU A 293 2.76 8.19 9.08
N GLN A 294 3.80 9.06 9.04
CA GLN A 294 5.19 8.66 8.72
C GLN A 294 6.08 8.64 9.94
#